data_160e9e52b4fdf6c8dc73888330e3b38f
#
_entry.id   160e9e52b4fdf6c8dc73888330e3b38f
#
_cell.length_a   1.000
_cell.length_b   1.000
_cell.length_c   1.000
_cell.angle_alpha   90.00
_cell.angle_beta   90.00
_cell.angle_gamma   90.00
#
_symmetry.space_group_name_H-M   'P 1'
#
loop_
_entity.id
_entity.type
_entity.pdbx_description
1 polymer ?
#
loop_
_entity_poly.entity_id
_entity_poly.type
_entity_poly.pdbx_seq_one_letter_code
_entity_poly.pdbx_strand_id
1 'polypeptide(L)'
;MSIQDNFRLAMRRYIYSVSIMSNRDLNDNLNAITVSSVTSISMNPPSILICINKSAKIHDSIVIGSKFCINLLNKDQQQLSDLCSDEDRHDQRFLDKNWNTNDIPFLSNAQANIFCKVDKLASYYTHTVVIGLVEDANFSETISTLTYVDGKYI
;
A
#
# COMPACT_ATOMS: atom_id res chain seq x y z
N MET A 1 2.22 -24.29 -20.72
CA MET A 1 2.09 -23.15 -19.76
C MET A 1 3.47 -22.81 -19.21
N SER A 2 3.83 -21.55 -19.21
CA SER A 2 5.14 -21.11 -18.72
C SER A 2 5.24 -21.21 -17.19
N ILE A 3 6.48 -21.12 -16.68
CA ILE A 3 6.70 -21.06 -15.22
C ILE A 3 6.03 -19.82 -14.61
N GLN A 4 6.03 -18.69 -15.34
CA GLN A 4 5.37 -17.46 -14.92
C GLN A 4 3.85 -17.66 -14.80
N ASP A 5 3.23 -18.37 -15.74
CA ASP A 5 1.80 -18.67 -15.70
C ASP A 5 1.45 -19.56 -14.52
N ASN A 6 2.22 -20.62 -14.31
CA ASN A 6 2.01 -21.52 -13.19
C ASN A 6 2.19 -20.82 -11.85
N PHE A 7 3.19 -19.98 -11.73
CA PHE A 7 3.44 -19.18 -10.53
C PHE A 7 2.28 -18.20 -10.26
N ARG A 8 1.84 -17.48 -11.30
CA ARG A 8 0.70 -16.55 -11.18
C ARG A 8 -0.55 -17.27 -10.70
N LEU A 9 -0.86 -18.45 -11.27
CA LEU A 9 -2.03 -19.23 -10.88
C LEU A 9 -1.91 -19.77 -9.45
N ALA A 10 -0.72 -20.18 -9.02
CA ALA A 10 -0.47 -20.59 -7.64
C ALA A 10 -0.70 -19.42 -6.66
N MET A 11 -0.18 -18.23 -6.97
CA MET A 11 -0.35 -17.04 -6.14
C MET A 11 -1.83 -16.60 -6.04
N ARG A 12 -2.64 -16.88 -7.04
CA ARG A 12 -4.09 -16.61 -7.01
C ARG A 12 -4.86 -17.44 -5.98
N ARG A 13 -4.23 -18.42 -5.35
CA ARG A 13 -4.85 -19.21 -4.25
C ARG A 13 -4.70 -18.54 -2.88
N TYR A 14 -3.81 -17.55 -2.77
CA TYR A 14 -3.66 -16.80 -1.53
C TYR A 14 -4.79 -15.78 -1.38
N ILE A 15 -5.24 -15.61 -0.14
CA ILE A 15 -6.14 -14.53 0.24
C ILE A 15 -5.28 -13.35 0.70
N TYR A 16 -5.54 -12.18 0.14
CA TYR A 16 -4.80 -10.97 0.48
C TYR A 16 -5.73 -9.96 1.14
N SER A 17 -5.27 -9.28 2.16
CA SER A 17 -5.84 -8.00 2.57
C SER A 17 -5.37 -6.91 1.60
N VAL A 18 -6.24 -5.93 1.34
CA VAL A 18 -5.97 -4.87 0.38
C VAL A 18 -5.65 -3.59 1.12
N SER A 19 -4.54 -2.96 0.77
CA SER A 19 -4.10 -1.70 1.35
C SER A 19 -3.81 -0.66 0.27
N ILE A 20 -3.75 0.60 0.67
CA ILE A 20 -3.22 1.69 -0.15
C ILE A 20 -1.98 2.24 0.55
N MET A 21 -0.86 2.28 -0.17
CA MET A 21 0.32 3.01 0.26
C MET A 21 0.20 4.45 -0.20
N SER A 22 0.37 5.40 0.69
CA SER A 22 0.26 6.83 0.39
C SER A 22 1.44 7.61 0.95
N ASN A 23 1.85 8.64 0.21
CA ASN A 23 2.91 9.54 0.65
C ASN A 23 2.77 10.93 0.04
N ARG A 24 3.60 11.83 0.52
CA ARG A 24 3.85 13.16 -0.06
C ARG A 24 5.31 13.19 -0.49
N ASP A 25 5.56 13.51 -1.75
CA ASP A 25 6.95 13.61 -2.24
C ASP A 25 7.59 14.97 -1.91
N LEU A 26 8.86 15.12 -2.27
CA LEU A 26 9.63 16.35 -1.99
C LEU A 26 9.10 17.57 -2.75
N ASN A 27 8.34 17.38 -3.82
CA ASN A 27 7.70 18.44 -4.60
C ASN A 27 6.26 18.71 -4.14
N ASP A 28 5.87 18.18 -2.98
CA ASP A 28 4.55 18.35 -2.38
C ASP A 28 3.42 17.64 -3.15
N ASN A 29 3.75 16.70 -4.05
CA ASN A 29 2.76 15.88 -4.74
C ASN A 29 2.30 14.72 -3.86
N LEU A 30 1.00 14.45 -3.89
CA LEU A 30 0.41 13.32 -3.19
C LEU A 30 0.42 12.09 -4.10
N ASN A 31 0.83 10.95 -3.56
CA ASN A 31 0.84 9.67 -4.27
C ASN A 31 0.10 8.61 -3.46
N ALA A 32 -0.61 7.73 -4.16
CA ALA A 32 -1.30 6.58 -3.58
C ALA A 32 -1.29 5.43 -4.57
N ILE A 33 -1.07 4.22 -4.08
CA ILE A 33 -1.11 2.99 -4.88
C ILE A 33 -1.70 1.85 -4.07
N THR A 34 -2.53 1.03 -4.72
CA THR A 34 -3.05 -0.20 -4.12
C THR A 34 -1.95 -1.24 -4.01
N VAL A 35 -1.80 -1.81 -2.84
CA VAL A 35 -0.82 -2.86 -2.54
C VAL A 35 -1.47 -4.02 -1.79
N SER A 36 -0.96 -5.23 -2.01
CA SER A 36 -1.38 -6.43 -1.29
C SER A 36 -0.19 -7.19 -0.66
N SER A 37 1.02 -6.65 -0.79
CA SER A 37 2.27 -7.31 -0.39
C SER A 37 2.79 -6.83 0.98
N VAL A 38 1.91 -6.41 1.88
CA VAL A 38 2.30 -5.90 3.19
C VAL A 38 2.54 -7.06 4.17
N THR A 39 3.71 -7.09 4.78
CA THR A 39 4.10 -8.10 5.77
C THR A 39 4.81 -7.44 6.96
N SER A 40 4.39 -7.78 8.18
CA SER A 40 5.16 -7.40 9.37
C SER A 40 6.46 -8.20 9.44
N ILE A 41 7.55 -7.55 9.85
CA ILE A 41 8.87 -8.19 9.94
C ILE A 41 9.25 -8.39 11.41
N SER A 42 9.28 -7.32 12.19
CA SER A 42 9.76 -7.30 13.57
C SER A 42 8.84 -6.44 14.42
N MET A 43 8.78 -6.75 15.71
CA MET A 43 8.08 -5.94 16.71
C MET A 43 9.04 -5.11 17.55
N ASN A 44 10.35 -5.37 17.46
CA ASN A 44 11.36 -4.61 18.21
C ASN A 44 12.61 -4.38 17.33
N PRO A 45 12.66 -3.26 16.60
CA PRO A 45 11.63 -2.24 16.45
C PRO A 45 10.47 -2.70 15.55
N PRO A 46 9.26 -2.11 15.68
CA PRO A 46 8.16 -2.42 14.78
C PRO A 46 8.51 -2.04 13.35
N SER A 47 8.36 -3.00 12.45
CA SER A 47 8.74 -2.80 11.05
C SER A 47 7.91 -3.66 10.11
N ILE A 48 7.73 -3.15 8.90
CA ILE A 48 6.97 -3.81 7.83
C ILE A 48 7.76 -3.85 6.53
N LEU A 49 7.33 -4.75 5.64
CA LEU A 49 7.89 -4.91 4.30
C LEU A 49 6.77 -4.75 3.27
N ILE A 50 7.07 -4.01 2.19
CA ILE A 50 6.19 -3.87 1.03
C ILE A 50 7.04 -4.01 -0.24
N CYS A 51 6.50 -4.67 -1.28
CA CYS A 51 7.13 -4.73 -2.59
C CYS A 51 6.44 -3.75 -3.54
N ILE A 52 7.19 -2.84 -4.14
CA ILE A 52 6.67 -1.81 -5.04
C ILE A 52 7.28 -1.99 -6.43
N ASN A 53 6.42 -2.02 -7.45
CA ASN A 53 6.85 -2.09 -8.83
C ASN A 53 7.63 -0.82 -9.20
N LYS A 54 8.78 -0.98 -9.82
CA LYS A 54 9.64 0.14 -10.24
C LYS A 54 8.98 1.05 -11.28
N SER A 55 7.98 0.55 -12.02
CA SER A 55 7.22 1.34 -12.98
C SER A 55 6.09 2.16 -12.35
N ALA A 56 5.76 1.93 -11.07
CA ALA A 56 4.74 2.69 -10.38
C ALA A 56 5.19 4.14 -10.14
N LYS A 57 4.28 5.08 -10.32
CA LYS A 57 4.59 6.51 -10.18
C LYS A 57 5.13 6.87 -8.79
N ILE A 58 4.60 6.24 -7.74
CA ILE A 58 5.06 6.46 -6.37
C ILE A 58 6.50 6.02 -6.12
N HIS A 59 7.03 5.09 -6.94
CA HIS A 59 8.34 4.47 -6.72
C HIS A 59 9.46 5.50 -6.56
N ASP A 60 9.49 6.54 -7.40
CA ASP A 60 10.55 7.56 -7.39
C ASP A 60 10.56 8.40 -6.11
N SER A 61 9.43 8.47 -5.40
CA SER A 61 9.30 9.19 -4.14
C SER A 61 9.71 8.38 -2.91
N ILE A 62 9.93 7.06 -3.08
CA ILE A 62 10.30 6.16 -1.99
C ILE A 62 11.82 6.13 -1.87
N VAL A 63 12.36 6.96 -0.97
CA VAL A 63 13.79 7.08 -0.70
C VAL A 63 14.05 6.88 0.79
N ILE A 64 15.26 6.52 1.17
CA ILE A 64 15.64 6.32 2.58
C ILE A 64 15.28 7.58 3.38
N GLY A 65 14.56 7.39 4.49
CA GLY A 65 14.13 8.46 5.38
C GLY A 65 12.81 9.12 4.99
N SER A 66 12.27 8.86 3.79
CA SER A 66 10.95 9.37 3.40
C SER A 66 9.84 8.66 4.19
N LYS A 67 8.71 9.34 4.36
CA LYS A 67 7.59 8.84 5.16
C LYS A 67 6.45 8.40 4.27
N PHE A 68 5.71 7.40 4.72
CA PHE A 68 4.53 6.90 4.03
C PHE A 68 3.52 6.34 5.03
N CYS A 69 2.30 6.13 4.58
CA CYS A 69 1.26 5.44 5.33
C CYS A 69 0.77 4.21 4.56
N ILE A 70 0.58 3.11 5.26
CA ILE A 70 -0.19 1.96 4.75
C ILE A 70 -1.59 2.07 5.32
N ASN A 71 -2.58 2.20 4.44
CA ASN A 71 -3.99 2.30 4.77
C ASN A 71 -4.64 0.96 4.47
N LEU A 72 -4.91 0.15 5.48
CA LEU A 72 -5.64 -1.11 5.33
C LEU A 72 -7.10 -0.79 5.05
N LEU A 73 -7.62 -1.24 3.91
CA LEU A 73 -8.97 -0.87 3.46
C LEU A 73 -10.06 -1.69 4.15
N ASN A 74 -11.21 -1.06 4.36
CA ASN A 74 -12.43 -1.75 4.76
C ASN A 74 -13.24 -2.19 3.53
N LYS A 75 -14.26 -3.02 3.74
CA LYS A 75 -15.07 -3.62 2.66
C LYS A 75 -15.78 -2.59 1.79
N ASP A 76 -16.04 -1.40 2.30
CA ASP A 76 -16.73 -0.34 1.55
C ASP A 76 -15.79 0.46 0.65
N GLN A 77 -14.49 0.17 0.68
CA GLN A 77 -13.47 0.92 -0.06
C GLN A 77 -12.97 0.22 -1.33
N GLN A 78 -13.75 -0.72 -1.87
CA GLN A 78 -13.38 -1.43 -3.10
C GLN A 78 -13.17 -0.48 -4.28
N GLN A 79 -14.02 0.52 -4.45
CA GLN A 79 -13.88 1.50 -5.54
C GLN A 79 -12.58 2.31 -5.42
N LEU A 80 -12.17 2.64 -4.21
CA LEU A 80 -10.92 3.35 -3.97
C LEU A 80 -9.71 2.47 -4.28
N SER A 81 -9.79 1.17 -3.96
CA SER A 81 -8.78 0.20 -4.35
C SER A 81 -8.62 0.11 -5.86
N ASP A 82 -9.73 0.05 -6.61
CA ASP A 82 -9.71 0.02 -8.07
C ASP A 82 -9.12 1.31 -8.64
N LEU A 83 -9.50 2.46 -8.10
CA LEU A 83 -9.00 3.77 -8.51
C LEU A 83 -7.48 3.88 -8.33
N CYS A 84 -6.96 3.43 -7.20
CA CYS A 84 -5.53 3.48 -6.90
C CYS A 84 -4.70 2.39 -7.62
N SER A 85 -5.37 1.48 -8.34
CA SER A 85 -4.74 0.48 -9.21
C SER A 85 -4.71 0.92 -10.67
N ASP A 86 -5.47 1.94 -11.05
CA ASP A 86 -5.61 2.41 -12.42
C ASP A 86 -4.65 3.58 -12.66
N GLU A 87 -3.62 3.35 -13.48
CA GLU A 87 -2.60 4.36 -13.78
C GLU A 87 -3.17 5.57 -14.53
N ASP A 88 -4.20 5.37 -15.34
CA ASP A 88 -4.85 6.44 -16.12
C ASP A 88 -5.68 7.40 -15.26
N ARG A 89 -5.94 7.03 -13.99
CA ARG A 89 -6.78 7.79 -13.08
C ARG A 89 -6.01 8.37 -11.90
N HIS A 90 -4.72 8.53 -12.02
CA HIS A 90 -3.84 9.02 -10.95
C HIS A 90 -4.32 10.34 -10.34
N ASP A 91 -4.80 11.27 -11.17
CA ASP A 91 -5.24 12.60 -10.73
C ASP A 91 -6.53 12.57 -9.87
N GLN A 92 -7.24 11.45 -9.87
CA GLN A 92 -8.51 11.31 -9.14
C GLN A 92 -8.36 10.63 -7.78
N ARG A 93 -7.17 10.14 -7.44
CA ARG A 93 -6.96 9.28 -6.25
C ARG A 93 -7.23 9.98 -4.93
N PHE A 94 -7.09 11.30 -4.86
CA PHE A 94 -7.25 12.08 -3.62
C PHE A 94 -8.55 12.91 -3.59
N LEU A 95 -9.50 12.64 -4.47
CA LEU A 95 -10.80 13.33 -4.47
C LEU A 95 -11.74 12.84 -3.34
N ASP A 96 -11.51 11.67 -2.78
CA ASP A 96 -12.31 11.13 -1.69
C ASP A 96 -12.16 12.03 -0.44
N LYS A 97 -13.31 12.37 0.17
CA LYS A 97 -13.35 13.26 1.34
C LYS A 97 -12.68 12.70 2.60
N ASN A 98 -12.44 11.39 2.64
CA ASN A 98 -11.83 10.73 3.80
C ASN A 98 -10.31 10.82 3.83
N TRP A 99 -9.69 11.34 2.77
CA TRP A 99 -8.27 11.64 2.81
C TRP A 99 -7.97 12.81 3.76
N ASN A 100 -7.10 12.57 4.72
CA ASN A 100 -6.43 13.64 5.46
C ASN A 100 -5.08 13.89 4.78
N THR A 101 -4.87 15.10 4.27
CA THR A 101 -3.69 15.48 3.49
C THR A 101 -2.85 16.56 4.16
N ASN A 102 -2.98 16.75 5.47
CA ASN A 102 -2.25 17.82 6.19
C ASN A 102 -0.74 17.55 6.27
N ASP A 103 -0.35 16.29 6.39
CA ASP A 103 1.05 15.85 6.43
C ASP A 103 1.18 14.59 5.56
N ILE A 104 1.54 13.44 6.12
CA ILE A 104 1.48 12.18 5.39
C ILE A 104 0.02 11.89 5.06
N PRO A 105 -0.36 11.75 3.77
CA PRO A 105 -1.76 11.50 3.45
C PRO A 105 -2.21 10.14 3.99
N PHE A 106 -3.39 10.10 4.61
CA PHE A 106 -3.98 8.86 5.09
C PHE A 106 -5.50 8.91 5.02
N LEU A 107 -6.11 7.73 4.95
CA LEU A 107 -7.57 7.57 4.92
C LEU A 107 -8.11 7.48 6.35
N SER A 108 -8.92 8.45 6.76
CA SER A 108 -9.46 8.51 8.12
C SER A 108 -10.44 7.39 8.45
N ASN A 109 -11.04 6.75 7.43
CA ASN A 109 -12.00 5.67 7.56
C ASN A 109 -11.43 4.28 7.19
N ALA A 110 -10.12 4.13 7.14
CA ALA A 110 -9.48 2.83 6.91
C ALA A 110 -9.63 1.91 8.13
N GLN A 111 -9.42 0.62 7.93
CA GLN A 111 -9.36 -0.36 9.03
C GLN A 111 -8.17 -0.14 9.95
N ALA A 112 -7.06 0.26 9.36
CA ALA A 112 -5.86 0.63 10.09
C ALA A 112 -5.02 1.58 9.23
N ASN A 113 -4.26 2.44 9.91
CA ASN A 113 -3.23 3.27 9.30
C ASN A 113 -1.91 2.98 9.99
N ILE A 114 -0.89 2.64 9.23
CA ILE A 114 0.45 2.36 9.73
C ILE A 114 1.39 3.40 9.13
N PHE A 115 1.89 4.29 9.98
CA PHE A 115 2.78 5.39 9.56
C PHE A 115 4.22 4.94 9.69
N CYS A 116 4.96 5.03 8.60
CA CYS A 116 6.31 4.48 8.51
C CYS A 116 7.31 5.49 7.97
N LYS A 117 8.57 5.21 8.28
CA LYS A 117 9.74 5.84 7.69
C LYS A 117 10.54 4.78 6.95
N VAL A 118 10.92 5.04 5.71
CA VAL A 118 11.73 4.11 4.92
C VAL A 118 13.09 3.94 5.56
N ASP A 119 13.42 2.70 5.97
CA ASP A 119 14.67 2.34 6.62
C ASP A 119 15.65 1.69 5.65
N LYS A 120 15.17 0.76 4.81
CA LYS A 120 15.98 0.03 3.83
C LYS A 120 15.22 -0.17 2.53
N LEU A 121 15.98 -0.20 1.43
CA LEU A 121 15.50 -0.50 0.09
C LEU A 121 16.37 -1.60 -0.52
N ALA A 122 15.74 -2.59 -1.15
CA ALA A 122 16.43 -3.62 -1.89
C ALA A 122 15.82 -3.75 -3.29
N SER A 123 16.60 -3.43 -4.30
CA SER A 123 16.19 -3.61 -5.70
C SER A 123 16.20 -5.09 -6.04
N TYR A 124 15.10 -5.58 -6.63
CA TYR A 124 14.98 -6.96 -7.08
C TYR A 124 14.20 -7.02 -8.39
N TYR A 125 14.93 -7.04 -9.51
CA TYR A 125 14.37 -7.06 -10.87
C TYR A 125 13.30 -5.98 -11.09
N THR A 126 12.04 -6.37 -11.27
CA THR A 126 10.93 -5.44 -11.57
C THR A 126 10.44 -4.65 -10.36
N HIS A 127 10.85 -5.02 -9.15
CA HIS A 127 10.34 -4.45 -7.90
C HIS A 127 11.45 -3.94 -7.00
N THR A 128 11.07 -3.12 -6.06
CA THR A 128 11.89 -2.74 -4.91
C THR A 128 11.21 -3.22 -3.64
N VAL A 129 11.96 -3.91 -2.79
CA VAL A 129 11.53 -4.26 -1.44
C VAL A 129 11.77 -3.06 -0.54
N VAL A 130 10.70 -2.56 0.06
CA VAL A 130 10.73 -1.39 0.95
C VAL A 130 10.56 -1.90 2.39
N ILE A 131 11.52 -1.60 3.25
CA ILE A 131 11.42 -1.87 4.69
C ILE A 131 11.17 -0.55 5.40
N GLY A 132 10.06 -0.47 6.11
CA GLY A 132 9.64 0.70 6.86
C GLY A 132 9.68 0.47 8.36
N LEU A 133 10.27 1.40 9.10
CA LEU A 133 10.13 1.48 10.55
C LEU A 133 8.78 2.11 10.88
N VAL A 134 8.00 1.45 11.72
CA VAL A 134 6.70 1.95 12.15
C VAL A 134 6.91 3.02 13.22
N GLU A 135 6.41 4.23 12.93
CA GLU A 135 6.49 5.37 13.84
C GLU A 135 5.19 5.59 14.63
N ASP A 136 4.06 5.22 14.03
CA ASP A 136 2.75 5.32 14.66
C ASP A 136 1.75 4.40 13.94
N ALA A 137 0.68 4.02 14.62
CA ALA A 137 -0.39 3.23 14.04
C ALA A 137 -1.72 3.48 14.76
N ASN A 138 -2.80 3.45 14.00
CA ASN A 138 -4.15 3.43 14.55
C ASN A 138 -4.98 2.36 13.84
N PHE A 139 -6.11 1.99 14.44
CA PHE A 139 -6.96 0.93 13.91
C PHE A 139 -8.40 1.12 14.35
N SER A 140 -9.32 0.57 13.57
CA SER A 140 -10.74 0.45 13.92
C SER A 140 -10.94 -0.71 14.87
N GLU A 141 -11.80 -0.53 15.88
CA GLU A 141 -12.18 -1.62 16.81
C GLU A 141 -13.00 -2.71 16.09
N THR A 142 -13.78 -2.33 15.08
CA THR A 142 -14.58 -3.26 14.30
C THR A 142 -13.81 -3.76 13.09
N ILE A 143 -13.64 -5.06 12.96
CA ILE A 143 -12.91 -5.67 11.84
C ILE A 143 -13.86 -5.84 10.65
N SER A 144 -13.55 -5.16 9.56
CA SER A 144 -14.26 -5.25 8.27
C SER A 144 -13.27 -5.05 7.13
N THR A 145 -12.27 -5.90 7.05
CA THR A 145 -11.15 -5.77 6.10
C THR A 145 -11.56 -6.16 4.69
N LEU A 146 -11.17 -5.35 3.71
CA LEU A 146 -11.30 -5.68 2.29
C LEU A 146 -10.30 -6.78 1.93
N THR A 147 -10.80 -7.87 1.37
CA THR A 147 -9.99 -9.03 1.00
C THR A 147 -10.14 -9.37 -0.48
N TYR A 148 -9.14 -10.07 -1.01
CA TYR A 148 -9.00 -10.33 -2.43
C TYR A 148 -8.43 -11.74 -2.64
N VAL A 149 -9.07 -12.52 -3.51
CA VAL A 149 -8.60 -13.85 -3.89
C VAL A 149 -9.02 -14.16 -5.33
N ASP A 150 -8.16 -14.82 -6.08
CA ASP A 150 -8.40 -15.25 -7.45
C ASP A 150 -8.92 -14.13 -8.38
N GLY A 151 -8.36 -12.94 -8.24
CA GLY A 151 -8.74 -11.79 -9.07
C GLY A 151 -10.04 -11.10 -8.67
N LYS A 152 -10.58 -11.40 -7.49
CA LYS A 152 -11.87 -10.86 -7.03
C LYS A 152 -11.81 -10.42 -5.57
N TYR A 153 -12.56 -9.36 -5.27
CA TYR A 153 -12.82 -8.98 -3.87
C TYR A 153 -13.80 -9.95 -3.22
N ILE A 154 -13.60 -10.18 -1.95
CA ILE A 154 -14.48 -11.01 -1.12
C ILE A 154 -14.80 -10.35 0.22
#